data_d0da770a53e3ebbb0ce08cf3bfc37c70
#
_entry.id   d0da770a53e3ebbb0ce08cf3bfc37c70
#
_cell.length_a   1.000
_cell.length_b   1.000
_cell.length_c   1.000
_cell.angle_alpha   90.00
_cell.angle_beta   90.00
_cell.angle_gamma   90.00
#
_symmetry.space_group_name_H-M   'P 1'
#
loop_
_entity.id
_entity.type
_entity.pdbx_description
1 polymer ?
#
loop_
_entity_poly.entity_id
_entity_poly.type
_entity_poly.pdbx_seq_one_letter_code
_entity_poly.pdbx_strand_id
1 'polypeptide(L)'
;MQIRTEGMVIKESNSGENDKYITILTAEHGTVEAYVKGARRKGSRLATSTALFCYSTFVLFKNGTRYYVDEVDINQLFYDIRLDIVRLTIASYFCQIIYEIKPDVDNCKEALRLMLNSIHLLANTKKDSRIIKAVFELRIMAISGLCPDLVACRECAQFDKKMRFYIAEGNLMCDDCAKTTNEIEGSTGFAWLTSSVLAAMRHIVYSAPEKAFAFTLDDENLKLLSEVCESYLLCQTERNYKSLEFLKTMNE
;
A
#
# COMPACT_ATOMS: atom_id res chain seq x y z
N MET A 1 18.97 -0.21 24.96
CA MET A 1 19.48 0.11 23.60
C MET A 1 18.59 1.21 23.03
N GLN A 2 19.19 2.24 22.45
CA GLN A 2 18.47 3.36 21.84
C GLN A 2 18.67 3.28 20.31
N ILE A 3 17.64 3.52 19.55
CA ILE A 3 17.68 3.59 18.09
C ILE A 3 17.08 4.91 17.62
N ARG A 4 17.67 5.51 16.58
CA ARG A 4 17.13 6.67 15.90
C ARG A 4 16.75 6.26 14.48
N THR A 5 15.50 6.50 14.09
CA THR A 5 14.98 6.10 12.79
C THR A 5 13.91 7.05 12.30
N GLU A 6 13.81 7.21 10.99
CA GLU A 6 12.68 7.87 10.35
C GLU A 6 11.54 6.87 10.17
N GLY A 7 10.30 7.35 10.27
CA GLY A 7 9.15 6.48 10.06
C GLY A 7 7.82 7.23 10.03
N MET A 8 6.79 6.56 9.54
CA MET A 8 5.42 7.04 9.52
C MET A 8 4.56 6.24 10.49
N VAL A 9 3.75 6.92 11.29
CA VAL A 9 2.76 6.27 12.15
C VAL A 9 1.62 5.71 11.29
N ILE A 10 1.48 4.38 11.30
CA ILE A 10 0.47 3.65 10.51
C ILE A 10 -0.69 3.10 11.35
N LYS A 11 -0.53 3.07 12.68
CA LYS A 11 -1.59 2.66 13.61
C LYS A 11 -1.40 3.32 14.95
N GLU A 12 -2.49 3.65 15.63
CA GLU A 12 -2.49 4.09 17.00
C GLU A 12 -3.60 3.42 17.80
N SER A 13 -3.35 3.13 19.07
CA SER A 13 -4.31 2.60 20.00
C SER A 13 -4.11 3.18 21.39
N ASN A 14 -5.21 3.48 22.08
CA ASN A 14 -5.16 4.06 23.41
C ASN A 14 -4.69 3.02 24.46
N SER A 15 -3.89 3.49 25.43
CA SER A 15 -3.44 2.70 26.57
C SER A 15 -3.68 3.49 27.85
N GLY A 16 -4.70 3.08 28.60
CA GLY A 16 -5.16 3.86 29.76
C GLY A 16 -5.70 5.24 29.39
N GLU A 17 -5.62 6.19 30.32
CA GLU A 17 -6.20 7.52 30.15
C GLU A 17 -5.29 8.48 29.36
N ASN A 18 -3.97 8.38 29.55
CA ASN A 18 -3.03 9.39 29.08
C ASN A 18 -2.02 8.91 28.05
N ASP A 19 -1.95 7.61 27.78
CA ASP A 19 -0.91 6.99 27.00
C ASP A 19 -1.47 6.34 25.74
N LYS A 20 -0.61 5.98 24.81
CA LYS A 20 -0.99 5.20 23.63
C LYS A 20 0.14 4.30 23.13
N TYR A 21 -0.21 3.28 22.39
CA TYR A 21 0.69 2.55 21.51
C TYR A 21 0.59 3.07 20.10
N ILE A 22 1.70 3.13 19.41
CA ILE A 22 1.75 3.44 17.98
C ILE A 22 2.51 2.33 17.26
N THR A 23 2.11 2.04 16.01
CA THR A 23 2.90 1.24 15.09
C THR A 23 3.50 2.18 14.06
N ILE A 24 4.81 2.10 13.89
CA ILE A 24 5.59 2.94 13.00
C ILE A 24 6.15 2.05 11.89
N LEU A 25 5.89 2.40 10.62
CA LEU A 25 6.66 1.88 9.49
C LEU A 25 7.96 2.66 9.45
N THR A 26 9.08 2.02 9.78
CA THR A 26 10.39 2.66 9.85
C THR A 26 11.22 2.43 8.59
N ALA A 27 12.23 3.27 8.39
CA ALA A 27 13.13 3.13 7.24
C ALA A 27 14.10 1.94 7.34
N GLU A 28 14.45 1.49 8.56
CA GLU A 28 15.56 0.56 8.78
C GLU A 28 15.24 -0.62 9.71
N HIS A 29 14.08 -0.59 10.38
CA HIS A 29 13.73 -1.57 11.41
C HIS A 29 12.38 -2.26 11.17
N GLY A 30 11.84 -2.20 9.93
CA GLY A 30 10.53 -2.74 9.62
C GLY A 30 9.40 -1.98 10.32
N THR A 31 8.35 -2.69 10.71
CA THR A 31 7.26 -2.15 11.52
C THR A 31 7.57 -2.30 13.01
N VAL A 32 7.62 -1.18 13.74
CA VAL A 32 7.94 -1.15 15.18
C VAL A 32 6.72 -0.70 15.96
N GLU A 33 6.33 -1.46 16.99
CA GLU A 33 5.34 -1.02 17.97
C GLU A 33 6.04 -0.33 19.16
N ALA A 34 5.62 0.89 19.47
CA ALA A 34 6.20 1.70 20.52
C ALA A 34 5.14 2.29 21.45
N TYR A 35 5.46 2.32 22.75
CA TYR A 35 4.65 2.97 23.79
C TYR A 35 4.99 4.45 23.88
N VAL A 36 3.96 5.28 23.95
CA VAL A 36 4.08 6.75 24.03
C VAL A 36 3.44 7.22 25.33
N LYS A 37 4.27 7.48 26.33
CA LYS A 37 3.82 7.95 27.64
C LYS A 37 3.33 9.40 27.57
N GLY A 38 2.15 9.67 28.12
CA GLY A 38 1.61 11.02 28.21
C GLY A 38 1.16 11.63 26.87
N ALA A 39 1.07 10.84 25.80
CA ALA A 39 0.69 11.35 24.47
C ALA A 39 -0.70 12.00 24.46
N ARG A 40 -1.62 11.54 25.32
CA ARG A 40 -3.01 12.01 25.38
C ARG A 40 -3.25 13.08 26.44
N ARG A 41 -2.23 13.49 27.18
CA ARG A 41 -2.35 14.59 28.15
C ARG A 41 -2.64 15.90 27.42
N LYS A 42 -3.47 16.73 28.02
CA LYS A 42 -3.79 18.07 27.48
C LYS A 42 -2.50 18.88 27.28
N GLY A 43 -2.28 19.39 26.04
CA GLY A 43 -1.08 20.16 25.68
C GLY A 43 0.18 19.31 25.40
N SER A 44 0.06 17.99 25.33
CA SER A 44 1.20 17.13 24.98
C SER A 44 1.65 17.37 23.54
N ARG A 45 2.94 17.68 23.36
CA ARG A 45 3.60 17.77 22.04
C ARG A 45 3.59 16.41 21.32
N LEU A 46 3.63 15.32 22.10
CA LEU A 46 3.60 13.94 21.56
C LEU A 46 2.26 13.60 20.92
N ALA A 47 1.16 14.30 21.25
CA ALA A 47 -0.15 14.05 20.63
C ALA A 47 -0.10 14.20 19.11
N THR A 48 0.50 15.27 18.61
CA THR A 48 0.60 15.57 17.18
C THR A 48 1.70 14.77 16.50
N SER A 49 2.91 14.73 17.10
CA SER A 49 4.08 14.07 16.51
C SER A 49 3.96 12.54 16.40
N THR A 50 3.03 11.96 17.14
CA THR A 50 2.75 10.50 17.11
C THR A 50 1.34 10.19 16.63
N ALA A 51 0.68 11.15 15.95
CA ALA A 51 -0.64 10.93 15.34
C ALA A 51 -0.53 10.08 14.06
N LEU A 52 -1.63 9.42 13.70
CA LEU A 52 -1.72 8.65 12.45
C LEU A 52 -1.33 9.53 11.25
N PHE A 53 -0.57 8.98 10.30
CA PHE A 53 0.02 9.61 9.12
C PHE A 53 1.12 10.66 9.43
N CYS A 54 1.55 10.83 10.67
CA CYS A 54 2.69 11.68 10.95
C CYS A 54 3.98 10.97 10.52
N TYR A 55 4.78 11.64 9.68
CA TYR A 55 6.13 11.23 9.33
C TYR A 55 7.11 12.00 10.21
N SER A 56 7.91 11.28 10.98
CA SER A 56 8.79 11.84 12.00
C SER A 56 10.10 11.09 12.11
N THR A 57 11.10 11.74 12.68
CA THR A 57 12.31 11.12 13.19
C THR A 57 12.07 10.74 14.64
N PHE A 58 12.13 9.44 14.94
CA PHE A 58 11.91 8.89 16.27
C PHE A 58 13.21 8.51 16.92
N VAL A 59 13.35 8.84 18.21
CA VAL A 59 14.33 8.23 19.12
C VAL A 59 13.55 7.23 19.99
N LEU A 60 13.86 5.94 19.83
CA LEU A 60 13.18 4.86 20.52
C LEU A 60 14.13 4.18 21.50
N PHE A 61 13.70 4.02 22.74
CA PHE A 61 14.41 3.26 23.76
C PHE A 61 13.82 1.86 23.89
N LYS A 62 14.67 0.82 23.71
CA LYS A 62 14.26 -0.58 23.86
C LYS A 62 14.52 -1.08 25.29
N ASN A 63 13.46 -1.54 25.96
CA ASN A 63 13.54 -2.20 27.25
C ASN A 63 12.88 -3.59 27.17
N GLY A 64 13.67 -4.64 27.27
CA GLY A 64 13.23 -6.00 26.97
C GLY A 64 12.79 -6.11 25.50
N THR A 65 11.55 -6.53 25.29
CA THR A 65 10.92 -6.65 23.96
C THR A 65 10.16 -5.41 23.51
N ARG A 66 10.02 -4.38 24.37
CA ARG A 66 9.18 -3.21 24.13
C ARG A 66 10.00 -2.00 23.76
N TYR A 67 9.48 -1.21 22.81
CA TYR A 67 10.01 0.11 22.49
C TYR A 67 9.18 1.18 23.18
N TYR A 68 9.86 2.25 23.60
CA TYR A 68 9.29 3.46 24.20
C TYR A 68 9.74 4.64 23.36
N VAL A 69 8.85 5.55 23.06
CA VAL A 69 9.19 6.81 22.39
C VAL A 69 9.85 7.71 23.43
N ASP A 70 11.10 8.10 23.18
CA ASP A 70 11.89 9.02 23.99
C ASP A 70 11.78 10.44 23.42
N GLU A 71 12.15 10.62 22.14
CA GLU A 71 12.06 11.88 21.43
C GLU A 71 11.42 11.70 20.05
N VAL A 72 10.73 12.74 19.55
CA VAL A 72 10.13 12.77 18.23
C VAL A 72 10.26 14.15 17.63
N ASP A 73 10.89 14.21 16.44
CA ASP A 73 10.94 15.40 15.61
C ASP A 73 10.05 15.21 14.38
N ILE A 74 9.10 16.13 14.18
CA ILE A 74 8.16 16.06 13.05
C ILE A 74 8.89 16.45 11.76
N ASN A 75 8.89 15.56 10.77
CA ASN A 75 9.39 15.83 9.42
C ASN A 75 8.25 16.36 8.53
N GLN A 76 7.07 15.71 8.59
CA GLN A 76 5.90 16.11 7.81
C GLN A 76 4.59 15.66 8.44
N LEU A 77 3.59 16.56 8.43
CA LEU A 77 2.21 16.28 8.80
C LEU A 77 1.33 16.29 7.55
N PHE A 78 0.58 15.24 7.33
CA PHE A 78 -0.39 15.16 6.22
C PHE A 78 -1.80 15.48 6.74
N TYR A 79 -1.97 16.68 7.29
CA TYR A 79 -3.22 17.08 7.94
C TYR A 79 -4.39 17.14 6.96
N ASP A 80 -4.16 17.61 5.72
CA ASP A 80 -5.18 17.84 4.70
C ASP A 80 -5.91 16.57 4.26
N ILE A 81 -5.30 15.40 4.44
CA ILE A 81 -5.98 14.10 4.21
C ILE A 81 -7.25 13.97 5.05
N ARG A 82 -7.28 14.55 6.26
CA ARG A 82 -8.41 14.46 7.19
C ARG A 82 -9.62 15.32 6.78
N LEU A 83 -9.42 16.21 5.82
CA LEU A 83 -10.48 17.10 5.30
C LEU A 83 -11.35 16.44 4.22
N ASP A 84 -10.92 15.28 3.70
CA ASP A 84 -11.61 14.53 2.66
C ASP A 84 -11.75 13.06 3.09
N ILE A 85 -12.99 12.62 3.26
CA ILE A 85 -13.31 11.29 3.80
C ILE A 85 -12.82 10.16 2.87
N VAL A 86 -12.86 10.36 1.54
CA VAL A 86 -12.40 9.38 0.56
C VAL A 86 -10.87 9.23 0.66
N ARG A 87 -10.13 10.35 0.68
CA ARG A 87 -8.68 10.36 0.83
C ARG A 87 -8.24 9.76 2.16
N LEU A 88 -8.94 10.11 3.24
CA LEU A 88 -8.70 9.55 4.58
C LEU A 88 -8.90 8.04 4.59
N THR A 89 -9.96 7.56 3.95
CA THR A 89 -10.27 6.13 3.87
C THR A 89 -9.21 5.36 3.08
N ILE A 90 -8.76 5.89 1.93
CA ILE A 90 -7.69 5.29 1.12
C ILE A 90 -6.37 5.28 1.89
N ALA A 91 -6.01 6.37 2.56
CA ALA A 91 -4.81 6.43 3.38
C ALA A 91 -4.85 5.43 4.55
N SER A 92 -6.02 5.27 5.19
CA SER A 92 -6.24 4.27 6.24
C SER A 92 -6.15 2.85 5.69
N TYR A 93 -6.63 2.61 4.48
CA TYR A 93 -6.49 1.34 3.78
C TYR A 93 -5.01 0.99 3.53
N PHE A 94 -4.20 1.95 3.08
CA PHE A 94 -2.75 1.74 2.92
C PHE A 94 -2.06 1.38 4.24
N CYS A 95 -2.44 2.04 5.33
CA CYS A 95 -1.93 1.70 6.65
C CYS A 95 -2.30 0.27 7.07
N GLN A 96 -3.53 -0.19 6.78
CA GLN A 96 -3.96 -1.55 7.07
C GLN A 96 -3.15 -2.58 6.26
N ILE A 97 -2.92 -2.32 4.97
CA ILE A 97 -2.09 -3.18 4.12
C ILE A 97 -0.69 -3.33 4.71
N ILE A 98 0.01 -2.22 5.00
CA ILE A 98 1.36 -2.25 5.57
C ILE A 98 1.38 -2.98 6.93
N TYR A 99 0.36 -2.75 7.77
CA TYR A 99 0.26 -3.39 9.08
C TYR A 99 0.12 -4.91 8.99
N GLU A 100 -0.61 -5.43 7.99
CA GLU A 100 -0.83 -6.87 7.79
C GLU A 100 0.33 -7.54 7.06
N ILE A 101 0.87 -6.90 6.01
CA ILE A 101 1.97 -7.45 5.20
C ILE A 101 3.28 -7.44 5.98
N LYS A 102 3.55 -6.37 6.75
CA LYS A 102 4.80 -6.17 7.51
C LYS A 102 6.03 -6.39 6.63
N PRO A 103 6.33 -5.46 5.71
CA PRO A 103 7.48 -5.58 4.84
C PRO A 103 8.75 -5.93 5.63
N ASP A 104 9.59 -6.81 5.06
CA ASP A 104 10.86 -7.20 5.65
C ASP A 104 11.77 -5.99 5.85
N VAL A 105 12.74 -6.11 6.75
CA VAL A 105 13.68 -5.03 7.09
C VAL A 105 14.39 -4.49 5.85
N ASP A 106 14.80 -5.37 4.94
CA ASP A 106 15.50 -4.98 3.70
C ASP A 106 14.61 -4.18 2.73
N ASN A 107 13.29 -4.38 2.80
CA ASN A 107 12.30 -3.76 1.92
C ASN A 107 11.56 -2.58 2.58
N CYS A 108 11.73 -2.35 3.89
CA CYS A 108 10.95 -1.36 4.63
C CYS A 108 11.22 0.07 4.18
N LYS A 109 12.42 0.41 3.72
CA LYS A 109 12.76 1.72 3.17
C LYS A 109 11.99 2.02 1.88
N GLU A 110 11.87 1.04 0.98
CA GLU A 110 11.09 1.19 -0.25
C GLU A 110 9.60 1.26 0.05
N ALA A 111 9.10 0.44 0.97
CA ALA A 111 7.71 0.49 1.44
C ALA A 111 7.35 1.84 2.09
N LEU A 112 8.23 2.39 2.94
CA LEU A 112 8.04 3.71 3.53
C LEU A 112 8.02 4.80 2.46
N ARG A 113 8.90 4.74 1.46
CA ARG A 113 8.92 5.68 0.33
C ARG A 113 7.63 5.60 -0.50
N LEU A 114 7.16 4.38 -0.80
CA LEU A 114 5.88 4.18 -1.49
C LEU A 114 4.73 4.80 -0.69
N MET A 115 4.69 4.55 0.63
CA MET A 115 3.68 5.10 1.52
C MET A 115 3.71 6.63 1.53
N LEU A 116 4.88 7.26 1.71
CA LEU A 116 5.06 8.71 1.73
C LEU A 116 4.61 9.36 0.41
N ASN A 117 5.01 8.79 -0.73
CA ASN A 117 4.63 9.29 -2.05
C ASN A 117 3.11 9.18 -2.28
N SER A 118 2.51 8.06 -1.91
CA SER A 118 1.07 7.84 -2.06
C SER A 118 0.26 8.81 -1.20
N ILE A 119 0.65 8.97 0.06
CA ILE A 119 0.02 9.92 0.99
C ILE A 119 0.20 11.36 0.52
N HIS A 120 1.39 11.72 0.04
CA HIS A 120 1.65 13.05 -0.52
C HIS A 120 0.76 13.34 -1.74
N LEU A 121 0.63 12.39 -2.67
CA LEU A 121 -0.22 12.55 -3.85
C LEU A 121 -1.70 12.66 -3.47
N LEU A 122 -2.17 11.86 -2.52
CA LEU A 122 -3.54 11.97 -1.99
C LEU A 122 -3.80 13.33 -1.34
N ALA A 123 -2.85 13.85 -0.56
CA ALA A 123 -3.02 15.10 0.18
C ALA A 123 -2.97 16.33 -0.72
N ASN A 124 -1.98 16.39 -1.64
CA ASN A 124 -1.53 17.63 -2.25
C ASN A 124 -1.81 17.75 -3.76
N THR A 125 -2.41 16.74 -4.39
CA THR A 125 -2.63 16.75 -5.84
C THR A 125 -4.07 16.46 -6.23
N LYS A 126 -4.40 16.73 -7.50
CA LYS A 126 -5.68 16.36 -8.14
C LYS A 126 -5.57 15.03 -8.90
N LYS A 127 -4.53 14.24 -8.65
CA LYS A 127 -4.36 12.94 -9.30
C LYS A 127 -5.52 12.02 -8.89
N ASP A 128 -6.05 11.26 -9.85
CA ASP A 128 -7.14 10.33 -9.58
C ASP A 128 -6.71 9.32 -8.50
N SER A 129 -7.52 9.23 -7.46
CA SER A 129 -7.25 8.36 -6.30
C SER A 129 -7.22 6.89 -6.67
N ARG A 130 -7.91 6.47 -7.74
CA ARG A 130 -7.88 5.09 -8.26
C ARG A 130 -6.50 4.74 -8.81
N ILE A 131 -5.80 5.70 -9.47
CA ILE A 131 -4.40 5.49 -9.91
C ILE A 131 -3.51 5.30 -8.69
N ILE A 132 -3.64 6.17 -7.68
CA ILE A 132 -2.80 6.11 -6.47
C ILE A 132 -3.01 4.78 -5.76
N LYS A 133 -4.27 4.34 -5.63
CA LYS A 133 -4.65 3.07 -5.02
C LYS A 133 -4.05 1.87 -5.79
N ALA A 134 -4.25 1.79 -7.10
CA ALA A 134 -3.76 0.68 -7.92
C ALA A 134 -2.22 0.59 -7.92
N VAL A 135 -1.53 1.74 -7.99
CA VAL A 135 -0.05 1.79 -7.88
C VAL A 135 0.41 1.29 -6.52
N PHE A 136 -0.23 1.74 -5.43
CA PHE A 136 0.13 1.31 -4.09
C PHE A 136 -0.06 -0.21 -3.93
N GLU A 137 -1.22 -0.73 -4.31
CA GLU A 137 -1.57 -2.16 -4.20
C GLU A 137 -0.57 -3.04 -4.95
N LEU A 138 -0.33 -2.75 -6.23
CA LEU A 138 0.54 -3.59 -7.06
C LEU A 138 2.01 -3.45 -6.67
N ARG A 139 2.45 -2.24 -6.31
CA ARG A 139 3.84 -1.98 -5.93
C ARG A 139 4.19 -2.59 -4.59
N ILE A 140 3.29 -2.52 -3.60
CA ILE A 140 3.55 -3.13 -2.29
C ILE A 140 3.64 -4.65 -2.38
N MET A 141 2.87 -5.29 -3.27
CA MET A 141 2.99 -6.72 -3.55
C MET A 141 4.39 -7.04 -4.11
N ALA A 142 4.85 -6.26 -5.10
CA ALA A 142 6.18 -6.44 -5.67
C ALA A 142 7.30 -6.28 -4.63
N ILE A 143 7.22 -5.24 -3.78
CA ILE A 143 8.16 -4.97 -2.68
C ILE A 143 8.18 -6.13 -1.67
N SER A 144 7.04 -6.77 -1.43
CA SER A 144 6.88 -7.84 -0.44
C SER A 144 7.17 -9.24 -0.98
N GLY A 145 7.75 -9.35 -2.19
CA GLY A 145 8.11 -10.63 -2.80
C GLY A 145 6.96 -11.34 -3.55
N LEU A 146 5.81 -10.70 -3.64
CA LEU A 146 4.63 -11.18 -4.37
C LEU A 146 4.49 -10.39 -5.69
N CYS A 147 5.59 -10.27 -6.44
CA CYS A 147 5.62 -9.57 -7.72
C CYS A 147 4.92 -10.40 -8.81
N PRO A 148 3.89 -9.89 -9.50
CA PRO A 148 3.28 -10.63 -10.59
C PRO A 148 4.23 -10.71 -11.79
N ASP A 149 4.21 -11.83 -12.49
CA ASP A 149 4.92 -11.98 -13.78
C ASP A 149 4.05 -11.43 -14.92
N LEU A 150 4.43 -10.22 -15.34
CA LEU A 150 3.72 -9.48 -16.39
C LEU A 150 4.53 -9.42 -17.71
N VAL A 151 5.62 -10.20 -17.83
CA VAL A 151 6.51 -10.10 -19.00
C VAL A 151 5.86 -10.69 -20.24
N ALA A 152 5.42 -11.97 -20.17
CA ALA A 152 4.94 -12.70 -21.32
C ALA A 152 3.92 -13.77 -20.94
N CYS A 153 3.30 -14.42 -21.93
CA CYS A 153 2.48 -15.60 -21.71
C CYS A 153 3.31 -16.72 -21.08
N ARG A 154 2.85 -17.29 -19.98
CA ARG A 154 3.52 -18.38 -19.25
C ARG A 154 3.77 -19.65 -20.08
N GLU A 155 2.94 -19.87 -21.13
CA GLU A 155 3.00 -21.08 -21.96
C GLU A 155 3.87 -20.91 -23.23
N CYS A 156 3.68 -19.81 -23.98
CA CYS A 156 4.33 -19.65 -25.28
C CYS A 156 5.31 -18.49 -25.34
N ALA A 157 5.54 -17.78 -24.23
CA ALA A 157 6.46 -16.64 -24.10
C ALA A 157 6.17 -15.45 -25.06
N GLN A 158 5.01 -15.40 -25.71
CA GLN A 158 4.59 -14.24 -26.50
C GLN A 158 4.17 -13.10 -25.58
N PHE A 159 4.48 -11.84 -25.94
CA PHE A 159 4.24 -10.67 -25.09
C PHE A 159 3.30 -9.61 -25.69
N ASP A 160 2.93 -9.75 -26.97
CA ASP A 160 2.14 -8.79 -27.75
C ASP A 160 0.71 -9.26 -28.06
N LYS A 161 0.29 -10.39 -27.48
CA LYS A 161 -1.05 -10.95 -27.65
C LYS A 161 -2.05 -10.42 -26.63
N LYS A 162 -3.35 -10.64 -26.88
CA LYS A 162 -4.41 -10.43 -25.90
C LYS A 162 -4.19 -11.37 -24.71
N MET A 163 -4.09 -10.81 -23.51
CA MET A 163 -3.70 -11.52 -22.29
C MET A 163 -4.84 -11.62 -21.29
N ARG A 164 -4.90 -12.78 -20.63
CA ARG A 164 -5.61 -13.02 -19.37
C ARG A 164 -4.61 -12.92 -18.24
N PHE A 165 -4.97 -12.22 -17.18
CA PHE A 165 -4.19 -12.20 -15.94
C PHE A 165 -4.82 -13.12 -14.93
N TYR A 166 -4.12 -14.18 -14.56
CA TYR A 166 -4.54 -15.15 -13.57
C TYR A 166 -4.22 -14.63 -12.18
N ILE A 167 -5.26 -14.26 -11.43
CA ILE A 167 -5.15 -13.50 -10.19
C ILE A 167 -4.45 -14.30 -9.09
N ALA A 168 -4.78 -15.58 -8.95
CA ALA A 168 -4.18 -16.43 -7.93
C ALA A 168 -2.70 -16.72 -8.20
N GLU A 169 -2.35 -16.99 -9.45
CA GLU A 169 -0.99 -17.35 -9.87
C GLU A 169 -0.12 -16.12 -10.12
N GLY A 170 -0.71 -14.93 -10.28
CA GLY A 170 0.02 -13.70 -10.55
C GLY A 170 0.75 -13.67 -11.88
N ASN A 171 0.22 -14.34 -12.92
CA ASN A 171 0.89 -14.45 -14.21
C ASN A 171 -0.05 -14.26 -15.41
N LEU A 172 0.52 -14.19 -16.61
CA LEU A 172 -0.20 -13.97 -17.86
C LEU A 172 -0.32 -15.26 -18.69
N MET A 173 -1.48 -15.44 -19.35
CA MET A 173 -1.65 -16.41 -20.43
C MET A 173 -2.35 -15.73 -21.61
N CYS A 174 -1.86 -15.98 -22.83
CA CYS A 174 -2.53 -15.46 -24.01
C CYS A 174 -3.79 -16.28 -24.34
N ASP A 175 -4.73 -15.65 -25.06
CA ASP A 175 -6.00 -16.27 -25.40
C ASP A 175 -5.87 -17.57 -26.22
N ASP A 176 -4.85 -17.65 -27.11
CA ASP A 176 -4.60 -18.85 -27.90
C ASP A 176 -4.21 -20.04 -27.02
N CYS A 177 -3.28 -19.83 -26.06
CA CYS A 177 -2.86 -20.89 -25.14
C CYS A 177 -3.98 -21.30 -24.20
N ALA A 178 -4.77 -20.34 -23.69
CA ALA A 178 -5.89 -20.63 -22.81
C ALA A 178 -6.96 -21.49 -23.48
N LYS A 179 -7.22 -21.29 -24.77
CA LYS A 179 -8.13 -22.14 -25.57
C LYS A 179 -7.61 -23.58 -25.78
N THR A 180 -6.28 -23.71 -25.90
CA THR A 180 -5.62 -25.00 -26.11
C THR A 180 -5.61 -25.85 -24.84
N THR A 181 -5.53 -25.23 -23.67
CA THR A 181 -5.53 -25.92 -22.36
C THR A 181 -6.91 -26.34 -21.89
N ASN A 182 -7.97 -26.16 -22.70
CA ASN A 182 -9.37 -26.44 -22.33
C ASN A 182 -9.82 -25.77 -21.03
N GLU A 183 -9.23 -24.64 -20.70
CA GLU A 183 -9.72 -23.82 -19.58
C GLU A 183 -11.13 -23.31 -19.95
N ILE A 184 -12.13 -23.84 -19.27
CA ILE A 184 -13.55 -23.58 -19.49
C ILE A 184 -13.80 -22.07 -19.41
N GLU A 185 -14.43 -21.49 -20.43
CA GLU A 185 -15.01 -20.15 -20.35
C GLU A 185 -15.98 -20.12 -19.15
N GLY A 186 -15.60 -19.40 -18.09
CA GLY A 186 -16.34 -19.36 -16.82
C GLY A 186 -15.54 -19.77 -15.59
N SER A 187 -14.29 -20.20 -15.72
CA SER A 187 -13.40 -20.37 -14.56
C SER A 187 -13.11 -18.98 -13.92
N THR A 188 -13.53 -18.81 -12.68
CA THR A 188 -13.54 -17.57 -11.90
C THR A 188 -12.17 -17.22 -11.35
N GLY A 189 -11.15 -17.06 -12.16
CA GLY A 189 -9.80 -16.83 -11.63
C GLY A 189 -8.93 -15.89 -12.45
N PHE A 190 -9.45 -15.30 -13.53
CA PHE A 190 -8.66 -14.39 -14.37
C PHE A 190 -9.41 -13.11 -14.73
N ALA A 191 -8.65 -12.06 -15.07
CA ALA A 191 -9.15 -10.83 -15.66
C ALA A 191 -8.64 -10.67 -17.09
N TRP A 192 -9.51 -10.25 -18.02
CA TRP A 192 -9.11 -9.83 -19.35
C TRP A 192 -8.41 -8.47 -19.26
N LEU A 193 -7.18 -8.39 -19.77
CA LEU A 193 -6.46 -7.13 -19.81
C LEU A 193 -6.54 -6.50 -21.19
N THR A 194 -6.84 -5.20 -21.23
CA THR A 194 -6.55 -4.37 -22.39
C THR A 194 -5.04 -4.14 -22.52
N SER A 195 -4.57 -3.80 -23.71
CA SER A 195 -3.15 -3.43 -23.90
C SER A 195 -2.72 -2.25 -23.03
N SER A 196 -3.62 -1.29 -22.82
CA SER A 196 -3.40 -0.11 -21.97
C SER A 196 -3.25 -0.49 -20.50
N VAL A 197 -4.11 -1.37 -19.98
CA VAL A 197 -4.06 -1.84 -18.58
C VAL A 197 -2.80 -2.69 -18.34
N LEU A 198 -2.47 -3.61 -19.27
CA LEU A 198 -1.25 -4.40 -19.16
C LEU A 198 0.01 -3.52 -19.19
N ALA A 199 0.04 -2.51 -20.09
CA ALA A 199 1.15 -1.55 -20.12
C ALA A 199 1.27 -0.75 -18.81
N ALA A 200 0.13 -0.33 -18.23
CA ALA A 200 0.11 0.37 -16.93
C ALA A 200 0.60 -0.54 -15.79
N MET A 201 0.15 -1.80 -15.71
CA MET A 201 0.62 -2.76 -14.71
C MET A 201 2.14 -3.00 -14.82
N ARG A 202 2.65 -3.18 -16.05
CA ARG A 202 4.11 -3.28 -16.31
C ARG A 202 4.85 -2.01 -15.88
N HIS A 203 4.30 -0.84 -16.22
CA HIS A 203 4.87 0.44 -15.79
C HIS A 203 4.93 0.55 -14.27
N ILE A 204 3.86 0.20 -13.56
CA ILE A 204 3.82 0.20 -12.10
C ILE A 204 4.91 -0.69 -11.52
N VAL A 205 5.07 -1.91 -12.00
CA VAL A 205 5.98 -2.90 -11.43
C VAL A 205 7.44 -2.63 -11.78
N TYR A 206 7.73 -2.31 -13.05
CA TYR A 206 9.11 -2.29 -13.57
C TYR A 206 9.73 -0.89 -13.68
N SER A 207 8.96 0.19 -13.52
CA SER A 207 9.54 1.53 -13.56
C SER A 207 10.27 1.89 -12.26
N ALA A 208 11.16 2.88 -12.34
CA ALA A 208 11.75 3.46 -11.14
C ALA A 208 10.67 4.01 -10.20
N PRO A 209 10.86 3.95 -8.86
CA PRO A 209 9.85 4.35 -7.87
C PRO A 209 9.29 5.76 -8.08
N GLU A 210 10.10 6.70 -8.58
CA GLU A 210 9.70 8.09 -8.86
C GLU A 210 8.72 8.20 -10.03
N LYS A 211 8.76 7.25 -10.95
CA LYS A 211 7.94 7.22 -12.16
C LYS A 211 6.68 6.36 -12.05
N ALA A 212 6.56 5.55 -11.00
CA ALA A 212 5.48 4.57 -10.86
C ALA A 212 4.07 5.18 -11.01
N PHE A 213 3.90 6.45 -10.63
CA PHE A 213 2.63 7.19 -10.76
C PHE A 213 2.52 8.00 -12.06
N ALA A 214 3.51 7.98 -12.95
CA ALA A 214 3.61 8.88 -14.11
C ALA A 214 2.93 8.32 -15.37
N PHE A 215 1.64 7.98 -15.27
CA PHE A 215 0.83 7.56 -16.40
C PHE A 215 -0.61 8.09 -16.27
N THR A 216 -1.37 7.99 -17.37
CA THR A 216 -2.80 8.30 -17.45
C THR A 216 -3.52 7.18 -18.19
N LEU A 217 -4.76 6.94 -17.85
CA LEU A 217 -5.69 6.02 -18.52
C LEU A 217 -7.02 6.72 -18.70
N ASP A 218 -7.81 6.29 -19.69
CA ASP A 218 -9.22 6.62 -19.75
C ASP A 218 -9.99 5.95 -18.59
N ASP A 219 -11.23 6.36 -18.39
CA ASP A 219 -12.01 5.94 -17.22
C ASP A 219 -12.30 4.43 -17.19
N GLU A 220 -12.56 3.81 -18.33
CA GLU A 220 -12.83 2.38 -18.44
C GLU A 220 -11.59 1.54 -18.09
N ASN A 221 -10.44 1.88 -18.69
CA ASN A 221 -9.17 1.21 -18.39
C ASN A 221 -8.72 1.46 -16.94
N LEU A 222 -8.98 2.65 -16.39
CA LEU A 222 -8.65 2.96 -15.01
C LEU A 222 -9.50 2.16 -14.02
N LYS A 223 -10.78 1.99 -14.31
CA LYS A 223 -11.66 1.13 -13.52
C LYS A 223 -11.16 -0.32 -13.53
N LEU A 224 -10.86 -0.87 -14.72
CA LEU A 224 -10.33 -2.22 -14.86
C LEU A 224 -8.99 -2.39 -14.12
N LEU A 225 -8.05 -1.43 -14.25
CA LEU A 225 -6.78 -1.46 -13.52
C LEU A 225 -7.01 -1.53 -12.01
N SER A 226 -7.89 -0.66 -11.48
CA SER A 226 -8.18 -0.60 -10.05
C SER A 226 -8.79 -1.90 -9.53
N GLU A 227 -9.71 -2.51 -10.28
CA GLU A 227 -10.35 -3.79 -9.93
C GLU A 227 -9.35 -4.95 -9.95
N VAL A 228 -8.48 -5.02 -10.95
CA VAL A 228 -7.49 -6.09 -11.08
C VAL A 228 -6.43 -6.00 -9.99
N CYS A 229 -5.89 -4.81 -9.72
CA CYS A 229 -4.88 -4.61 -8.66
C CYS A 229 -5.45 -4.94 -7.28
N GLU A 230 -6.69 -4.51 -6.99
CA GLU A 230 -7.39 -4.84 -5.76
C GLU A 230 -7.61 -6.34 -5.62
N SER A 231 -8.13 -6.99 -6.67
CA SER A 231 -8.39 -8.44 -6.66
C SER A 231 -7.11 -9.24 -6.45
N TYR A 232 -6.01 -8.80 -7.07
CA TYR A 232 -4.70 -9.42 -6.89
C TYR A 232 -4.21 -9.29 -5.45
N LEU A 233 -4.23 -8.08 -4.89
CA LEU A 233 -3.82 -7.86 -3.49
C LEU A 233 -4.67 -8.68 -2.51
N LEU A 234 -6.00 -8.68 -2.66
CA LEU A 234 -6.89 -9.44 -1.77
C LEU A 234 -6.64 -10.95 -1.86
N CYS A 235 -6.40 -11.46 -3.08
CA CYS A 235 -6.10 -12.86 -3.30
C CYS A 235 -4.76 -13.26 -2.66
N GLN A 236 -3.70 -12.47 -2.89
CA GLN A 236 -2.37 -12.80 -2.39
C GLN A 236 -2.24 -12.65 -0.87
N THR A 237 -2.98 -11.72 -0.27
CA THR A 237 -2.95 -11.49 1.17
C THR A 237 -3.94 -12.37 1.95
N GLU A 238 -4.93 -12.94 1.28
CA GLU A 238 -6.07 -13.67 1.89
C GLU A 238 -6.74 -12.85 3.02
N ARG A 239 -6.82 -11.52 2.86
CA ARG A 239 -7.31 -10.58 3.86
C ARG A 239 -8.44 -9.72 3.34
N ASN A 240 -9.32 -9.34 4.27
CA ASN A 240 -10.32 -8.30 4.07
C ASN A 240 -9.93 -7.05 4.85
N TYR A 241 -10.09 -5.90 4.22
CA TYR A 241 -9.71 -4.60 4.80
C TYR A 241 -10.95 -3.75 5.04
N LYS A 242 -11.23 -3.41 6.31
CA LYS A 242 -12.42 -2.63 6.70
C LYS A 242 -12.50 -1.28 6.00
N SER A 243 -11.36 -0.61 5.80
CA SER A 243 -11.34 0.66 5.07
C SER A 243 -11.69 0.50 3.59
N LEU A 244 -11.33 -0.64 2.98
CA LEU A 244 -11.70 -0.94 1.59
C LEU A 244 -13.20 -1.23 1.48
N GLU A 245 -13.77 -2.00 2.41
CA GLU A 245 -15.22 -2.25 2.47
C GLU A 245 -15.99 -0.92 2.61
N PHE A 246 -15.54 -0.04 3.51
CA PHE A 246 -16.14 1.28 3.67
C PHE A 246 -16.02 2.14 2.41
N LEU A 247 -14.87 2.11 1.71
CA LEU A 247 -14.68 2.83 0.46
C LEU A 247 -15.68 2.37 -0.63
N LYS A 248 -15.98 1.08 -0.69
CA LYS A 248 -16.96 0.52 -1.63
C LYS A 248 -18.37 1.05 -1.36
N THR A 249 -18.79 1.12 -0.10
CA THR A 249 -20.13 1.64 0.26
C THR A 249 -20.30 3.13 -0.03
N MET A 250 -19.21 3.90 -0.16
CA MET A 250 -19.29 5.31 -0.55
C MET A 250 -19.43 5.54 -2.05
N ASN A 251 -19.13 4.54 -2.87
CA ASN A 251 -19.19 4.61 -4.34
C ASN A 251 -20.47 3.97 -4.91
N GLU A 252 -21.31 3.37 -4.05
CA GLU A 252 -22.67 2.91 -4.34
C GLU A 252 -23.69 4.03 -4.13
#